data_053efec741aea77732df1614146fa223
#
_entry.id   053efec741aea77732df1614146fa223
#
_cell.length_a   1.000
_cell.length_b   1.000
_cell.length_c   1.000
_cell.angle_alpha   90.00
_cell.angle_beta   90.00
_cell.angle_gamma   90.00
#
_symmetry.space_group_name_H-M   'P 1'
#
loop_
_entity.id
_entity.type
_entity.pdbx_description
1 polymer ?
#
loop_
_entity_poly.entity_id
_entity_poly.type
_entity_poly.pdbx_seq_one_letter_code
_entity_poly.pdbx_strand_id
1 'polypeptide(L)'
;MNNCYRNGFTLIEIVVVLAIIGVLAGILVPMVKGYMGSAQERRAEQDTQALSEAILAFNKDTARFPIFQNGNATSPSDPVFVVLKTAGGQAPAASVDSASWLSATSDTFENQLGKNTPGGSGAAYPATGEFAWRGPYTGEISYDPWGSRYVCNANKLLPNANNAAWVLSAGPNKTIETSFSQSRSSPTIGGDDIAFRIK
;
A
#
# COMPACT_ATOMS: atom_id res chain seq x y z
N MET A 1 -56.87 -26.15 31.70
CA MET A 1 -55.55 -26.71 31.36
C MET A 1 -55.46 -26.67 29.81
N ASN A 2 -54.72 -25.68 29.27
CA ASN A 2 -54.55 -25.55 27.83
C ASN A 2 -53.34 -26.41 27.42
N ASN A 3 -53.62 -27.49 26.69
CA ASN A 3 -52.57 -28.30 26.04
C ASN A 3 -51.97 -27.49 24.87
N CYS A 4 -50.80 -26.93 25.03
CA CYS A 4 -49.98 -26.41 23.94
C CYS A 4 -49.46 -27.59 23.12
N TYR A 5 -50.04 -27.86 21.98
CA TYR A 5 -49.47 -28.82 20.99
C TYR A 5 -48.17 -28.23 20.45
N ARG A 6 -47.05 -28.79 20.83
CA ARG A 6 -45.77 -28.49 20.20
C ARG A 6 -45.66 -29.34 18.93
N ASN A 7 -45.86 -28.70 17.78
CA ASN A 7 -45.61 -29.34 16.50
C ASN A 7 -44.08 -29.57 16.37
N GLY A 8 -43.64 -30.80 16.31
CA GLY A 8 -42.26 -31.17 16.03
C GLY A 8 -42.02 -31.11 14.50
N PHE A 9 -40.77 -30.74 14.13
CA PHE A 9 -40.35 -30.81 12.71
C PHE A 9 -40.37 -32.25 12.19
N THR A 10 -40.80 -32.41 10.95
CA THR A 10 -40.71 -33.69 10.25
C THR A 10 -39.31 -33.89 9.66
N LEU A 11 -38.87 -35.13 9.53
CA LEU A 11 -37.59 -35.48 8.92
C LEU A 11 -37.51 -34.96 7.48
N ILE A 12 -38.61 -34.98 6.73
CA ILE A 12 -38.68 -34.50 5.36
C ILE A 12 -38.49 -32.98 5.26
N GLU A 13 -39.02 -32.20 6.18
CA GLU A 13 -38.82 -30.73 6.23
C GLU A 13 -37.35 -30.40 6.37
N ILE A 14 -36.64 -31.08 7.27
CA ILE A 14 -35.21 -30.82 7.47
C ILE A 14 -34.41 -31.21 6.22
N VAL A 15 -34.70 -32.35 5.57
CA VAL A 15 -34.00 -32.78 4.38
C VAL A 15 -34.20 -31.78 3.22
N VAL A 16 -35.43 -31.28 3.02
CA VAL A 16 -35.75 -30.32 1.97
C VAL A 16 -35.02 -29.00 2.23
N VAL A 17 -34.99 -28.49 3.47
CA VAL A 17 -34.27 -27.24 3.84
C VAL A 17 -32.79 -27.41 3.59
N LEU A 18 -32.18 -28.52 3.99
CA LEU A 18 -30.75 -28.78 3.75
C LEU A 18 -30.42 -28.84 2.27
N ALA A 19 -31.31 -29.47 1.45
CA ALA A 19 -31.14 -29.53 0.00
C ALA A 19 -31.16 -28.12 -0.63
N ILE A 20 -32.10 -27.26 -0.22
CA ILE A 20 -32.19 -25.88 -0.71
C ILE A 20 -30.95 -25.07 -0.32
N ILE A 21 -30.52 -25.14 0.97
CA ILE A 21 -29.30 -24.45 1.44
C ILE A 21 -28.07 -24.94 0.66
N GLY A 22 -27.96 -26.24 0.40
CA GLY A 22 -26.86 -26.82 -0.38
C GLY A 22 -26.77 -26.24 -1.79
N VAL A 23 -27.91 -26.13 -2.48
CA VAL A 23 -27.97 -25.55 -3.83
C VAL A 23 -27.61 -24.07 -3.80
N LEU A 24 -28.16 -23.29 -2.87
CA LEU A 24 -27.88 -21.85 -2.72
C LEU A 24 -26.41 -21.62 -2.39
N ALA A 25 -25.84 -22.38 -1.45
CA ALA A 25 -24.44 -22.27 -1.09
C ALA A 25 -23.51 -22.57 -2.28
N GLY A 26 -23.86 -23.55 -3.12
CA GLY A 26 -23.10 -23.90 -4.32
C GLY A 26 -22.97 -22.76 -5.34
N ILE A 27 -23.97 -21.87 -5.40
CA ILE A 27 -23.96 -20.71 -6.30
C ILE A 27 -23.33 -19.48 -5.63
N LEU A 28 -23.67 -19.20 -4.37
CA LEU A 28 -23.26 -17.97 -3.69
C LEU A 28 -21.78 -17.94 -3.31
N VAL A 29 -21.21 -19.07 -2.89
CA VAL A 29 -19.80 -19.11 -2.43
C VAL A 29 -18.79 -18.67 -3.50
N PRO A 30 -18.82 -19.17 -4.75
CA PRO A 30 -17.87 -18.69 -5.77
C PRO A 30 -18.09 -17.23 -6.14
N MET A 31 -19.33 -16.76 -6.15
CA MET A 31 -19.67 -15.39 -6.47
C MET A 31 -19.10 -14.40 -5.41
N VAL A 32 -19.27 -14.72 -4.13
CA VAL A 32 -18.75 -13.89 -3.02
C VAL A 32 -17.23 -13.82 -3.07
N LYS A 33 -16.52 -14.91 -3.36
CA LYS A 33 -15.05 -14.91 -3.49
C LYS A 33 -14.58 -13.95 -4.59
N GLY A 34 -15.25 -13.90 -5.73
CA GLY A 34 -14.92 -12.96 -6.81
C GLY A 34 -15.10 -11.49 -6.38
N TYR A 35 -16.20 -11.17 -5.71
CA TYR A 35 -16.42 -9.81 -5.19
C TYR A 35 -15.39 -9.39 -4.13
N MET A 36 -14.99 -10.31 -3.26
CA MET A 36 -13.96 -10.01 -2.25
C MET A 36 -12.60 -9.69 -2.90
N GLY A 37 -12.19 -10.44 -3.94
CA GLY A 37 -10.96 -10.16 -4.68
C GLY A 37 -10.96 -8.76 -5.30
N SER A 38 -12.02 -8.42 -6.04
CA SER A 38 -12.15 -7.09 -6.65
C SER A 38 -12.20 -5.95 -5.62
N ALA A 39 -12.79 -6.18 -4.45
CA ALA A 39 -12.81 -5.19 -3.38
C ALA A 39 -11.42 -4.97 -2.76
N GLN A 40 -10.62 -6.04 -2.64
CA GLN A 40 -9.23 -5.96 -2.17
C GLN A 40 -8.34 -5.20 -3.16
N GLU A 41 -8.44 -5.50 -4.45
CA GLU A 41 -7.71 -4.79 -5.50
C GLU A 41 -8.01 -3.29 -5.48
N ARG A 42 -9.29 -2.91 -5.47
CA ARG A 42 -9.71 -1.50 -5.40
C ARG A 42 -9.20 -0.79 -4.16
N ARG A 43 -9.18 -1.46 -3.00
CA ARG A 43 -8.61 -0.88 -1.80
C ARG A 43 -7.11 -0.63 -1.98
N ALA A 44 -6.36 -1.57 -2.53
CA ALA A 44 -4.94 -1.40 -2.79
C ALA A 44 -4.66 -0.26 -3.79
N GLU A 45 -5.49 -0.11 -4.84
CA GLU A 45 -5.43 1.03 -5.76
C GLU A 45 -5.64 2.37 -5.04
N GLN A 46 -6.67 2.46 -4.20
CA GLN A 46 -6.96 3.68 -3.43
C GLN A 46 -5.85 4.02 -2.44
N ASP A 47 -5.30 3.03 -1.74
CA ASP A 47 -4.22 3.22 -0.78
C ASP A 47 -2.92 3.66 -1.48
N THR A 48 -2.56 3.05 -2.62
CA THR A 48 -1.39 3.46 -3.42
C THR A 48 -1.54 4.86 -3.98
N GLN A 49 -2.73 5.22 -4.43
CA GLN A 49 -3.05 6.58 -4.86
C GLN A 49 -2.94 7.57 -3.71
N ALA A 50 -3.54 7.28 -2.55
CA ALA A 50 -3.51 8.15 -1.39
C ALA A 50 -2.09 8.43 -0.89
N LEU A 51 -1.24 7.39 -0.83
CA LEU A 51 0.18 7.55 -0.48
C LEU A 51 0.93 8.39 -1.51
N SER A 52 0.63 8.23 -2.80
CA SER A 52 1.24 9.01 -3.87
C SER A 52 0.84 10.47 -3.80
N GLU A 53 -0.43 10.76 -3.54
CA GLU A 53 -0.95 12.12 -3.33
C GLU A 53 -0.32 12.78 -2.09
N ALA A 54 -0.12 12.03 -1.00
CA ALA A 54 0.56 12.51 0.19
C ALA A 54 2.03 12.89 -0.10
N ILE A 55 2.75 12.11 -0.92
CA ILE A 55 4.10 12.45 -1.38
C ILE A 55 4.10 13.73 -2.21
N LEU A 56 3.14 13.90 -3.10
CA LEU A 56 3.01 15.10 -3.93
C LEU A 56 2.62 16.34 -3.11
N ALA A 57 1.74 16.19 -2.13
CA ALA A 57 1.38 17.26 -1.20
C ALA A 57 2.59 17.72 -0.37
N PHE A 58 3.37 16.77 0.15
CA PHE A 58 4.63 17.06 0.82
C PHE A 58 5.59 17.82 -0.11
N ASN A 59 5.75 17.37 -1.35
CA ASN A 59 6.62 18.03 -2.33
C ASN A 59 6.17 19.45 -2.63
N LYS A 60 4.86 19.69 -2.73
CA LYS A 60 4.28 21.00 -2.96
C LYS A 60 4.62 21.99 -1.83
N ASP A 61 4.54 21.54 -0.57
CA ASP A 61 4.78 22.40 0.58
C ASP A 61 6.27 22.61 0.85
N THR A 62 7.09 21.59 0.70
CA THR A 62 8.51 21.60 1.09
C THR A 62 9.47 21.81 -0.08
N ALA A 63 8.98 21.88 -1.33
CA ALA A 63 9.76 21.91 -2.57
C ALA A 63 10.77 20.76 -2.73
N ARG A 64 10.59 19.66 -2.00
CA ARG A 64 11.43 18.45 -2.04
C ARG A 64 10.60 17.19 -1.85
N PHE A 65 11.16 16.03 -2.17
CA PHE A 65 10.51 14.76 -1.90
C PHE A 65 10.86 14.23 -0.50
N PRO A 66 9.97 13.40 0.13
CA PRO A 66 10.15 12.89 1.49
C PRO A 66 11.10 11.68 1.51
N ILE A 67 12.33 11.87 1.06
CA ILE A 67 13.29 10.77 0.84
C ILE A 67 14.63 10.98 1.55
N PHE A 68 14.86 12.13 2.14
CA PHE A 68 16.12 12.45 2.77
C PHE A 68 16.25 11.80 4.16
N GLN A 69 17.46 11.35 4.49
CA GLN A 69 17.78 10.83 5.83
C GLN A 69 17.84 11.92 6.88
N ASN A 70 17.97 13.16 6.45
CA ASN A 70 17.97 14.35 7.28
C ASN A 70 17.05 15.42 6.68
N GLY A 71 16.06 15.88 7.43
CA GLY A 71 15.10 16.89 7.00
C GLY A 71 15.73 18.27 6.70
N ASN A 72 16.94 18.54 7.19
CA ASN A 72 17.71 19.74 6.86
C ASN A 72 18.56 19.59 5.58
N ALA A 73 18.49 18.46 4.90
CA ALA A 73 19.18 18.25 3.62
C ALA A 73 18.78 19.33 2.61
N THR A 74 19.75 19.88 1.88
CA THR A 74 19.55 20.99 0.92
C THR A 74 20.02 20.63 -0.48
N SER A 75 20.80 19.56 -0.62
CA SER A 75 21.39 19.12 -1.88
C SER A 75 20.81 17.79 -2.35
N PRO A 76 20.63 17.59 -3.67
CA PRO A 76 20.33 16.29 -4.23
C PRO A 76 21.39 15.21 -3.99
N SER A 77 22.60 15.61 -3.57
CA SER A 77 23.69 14.70 -3.18
C SER A 77 23.64 14.27 -1.72
N ASP A 78 22.76 14.85 -0.91
CA ASP A 78 22.59 14.45 0.48
C ASP A 78 22.04 13.01 0.56
N PRO A 79 22.37 12.26 1.63
CA PRO A 79 21.92 10.88 1.78
C PRO A 79 20.39 10.74 1.71
N VAL A 80 19.94 9.84 0.85
CA VAL A 80 18.51 9.53 0.66
C VAL A 80 18.21 8.07 0.98
N PHE A 81 16.95 7.82 1.30
CA PHE A 81 16.44 6.45 1.38
C PHE A 81 16.21 5.88 -0.01
N VAL A 82 16.51 4.61 -0.18
CA VAL A 82 16.28 3.88 -1.44
C VAL A 82 14.82 3.51 -1.57
N VAL A 83 14.21 3.08 -0.46
CA VAL A 83 12.81 2.65 -0.39
C VAL A 83 12.09 3.36 0.74
N LEU A 84 10.85 3.82 0.48
CA LEU A 84 9.87 4.08 1.51
C LEU A 84 8.89 2.91 1.59
N LYS A 85 8.42 2.62 2.79
CA LYS A 85 7.48 1.51 3.06
C LYS A 85 6.51 1.88 4.17
N THR A 86 5.36 1.22 4.25
CA THR A 86 4.50 1.32 5.43
C THR A 86 5.14 0.64 6.64
N ALA A 87 4.87 1.15 7.84
CA ALA A 87 5.42 0.59 9.08
C ALA A 87 4.85 -0.79 9.39
N GLY A 88 3.56 -0.99 9.15
CA GLY A 88 2.87 -2.26 9.36
C GLY A 88 2.99 -3.23 8.20
N GLY A 89 2.58 -4.48 8.43
CA GLY A 89 2.57 -5.54 7.43
C GLY A 89 3.89 -6.30 7.31
N GLN A 90 3.84 -7.37 6.52
CA GLN A 90 5.02 -8.19 6.21
C GLN A 90 5.80 -7.59 5.04
N ALA A 91 7.10 -7.76 5.02
CA ALA A 91 7.89 -7.42 3.84
C ALA A 91 7.47 -8.32 2.67
N PRO A 92 7.10 -7.76 1.51
CA PRO A 92 6.84 -8.56 0.33
C PRO A 92 8.13 -9.27 -0.13
N ALA A 93 7.99 -10.39 -0.84
CA ALA A 93 9.10 -10.91 -1.64
C ALA A 93 9.35 -10.01 -2.86
N ALA A 94 10.45 -10.19 -3.56
CA ALA A 94 10.69 -9.54 -4.84
C ALA A 94 11.36 -10.54 -5.79
N SER A 95 10.73 -10.79 -6.94
CA SER A 95 11.25 -11.67 -7.99
C SER A 95 12.23 -10.96 -8.91
N VAL A 96 12.10 -9.64 -9.00
CA VAL A 96 12.97 -8.76 -9.79
C VAL A 96 13.57 -7.67 -8.90
N ASP A 97 14.82 -7.28 -9.18
CA ASP A 97 15.52 -6.19 -8.48
C ASP A 97 15.44 -6.28 -6.95
N SER A 98 15.47 -7.50 -6.38
CA SER A 98 15.23 -7.75 -4.96
C SER A 98 16.17 -6.97 -4.04
N ALA A 99 17.46 -6.83 -4.41
CA ALA A 99 18.41 -6.03 -3.64
C ALA A 99 18.02 -4.55 -3.53
N SER A 100 17.29 -4.03 -4.51
CA SER A 100 16.79 -2.65 -4.51
C SER A 100 15.49 -2.51 -3.75
N TRP A 101 14.49 -3.36 -4.03
CA TRP A 101 13.19 -3.31 -3.35
C TRP A 101 13.26 -3.66 -1.86
N LEU A 102 14.17 -4.56 -1.48
CA LEU A 102 14.39 -4.99 -0.09
C LEU A 102 15.57 -4.27 0.57
N SER A 103 15.96 -3.11 0.06
CA SER A 103 17.10 -2.33 0.56
C SER A 103 16.97 -2.05 2.05
N ALA A 104 18.06 -2.26 2.78
CA ALA A 104 18.19 -1.86 4.18
C ALA A 104 18.14 -0.33 4.37
N THR A 105 18.57 0.43 3.34
CA THR A 105 18.46 1.91 3.31
C THR A 105 17.03 2.32 3.03
N SER A 106 16.16 2.15 4.01
CA SER A 106 14.73 2.39 3.89
C SER A 106 14.18 3.15 5.10
N ASP A 107 13.09 3.88 4.87
CA ASP A 107 12.32 4.55 5.93
C ASP A 107 10.84 4.25 5.76
N THR A 108 10.03 4.74 6.68
CA THR A 108 8.58 4.56 6.62
C THR A 108 7.89 5.84 6.13
N PHE A 109 6.75 5.67 5.47
CA PHE A 109 5.88 6.79 5.12
C PHE A 109 5.43 7.56 6.37
N GLU A 110 5.19 6.85 7.47
CA GLU A 110 4.77 7.43 8.74
C GLU A 110 5.83 8.37 9.32
N ASN A 111 7.11 8.02 9.21
CA ASN A 111 8.21 8.86 9.67
C ASN A 111 8.32 10.14 8.83
N GLN A 112 8.27 10.00 7.52
CA GLN A 112 8.47 11.09 6.58
C GLN A 112 7.24 12.00 6.45
N LEU A 113 6.05 11.41 6.29
CA LEU A 113 4.82 12.12 5.95
C LEU A 113 3.90 12.36 7.14
N GLY A 114 3.97 11.51 8.17
CA GLY A 114 3.09 11.58 9.32
C GLY A 114 3.70 12.30 10.52
N LYS A 115 4.94 11.96 10.87
CA LYS A 115 5.57 12.38 12.12
C LYS A 115 6.66 13.45 11.96
N ASN A 116 7.11 13.74 10.76
CA ASN A 116 8.26 14.60 10.48
C ASN A 116 9.53 14.15 11.23
N THR A 117 9.82 12.87 11.23
CA THR A 117 10.99 12.26 11.88
C THR A 117 11.74 11.33 10.92
N PRO A 118 12.45 11.88 9.91
CA PRO A 118 13.20 11.07 8.95
C PRO A 118 14.08 10.02 9.64
N GLY A 119 13.99 8.76 9.20
CA GLY A 119 14.70 7.64 9.82
C GLY A 119 14.28 7.30 11.25
N GLY A 120 13.16 7.83 11.72
CA GLY A 120 12.63 7.62 13.08
C GLY A 120 13.27 8.52 14.15
N SER A 121 14.46 9.08 13.90
CA SER A 121 15.19 9.93 14.85
C SER A 121 16.04 11.02 14.17
N GLY A 122 15.93 11.16 12.86
CA GLY A 122 16.63 12.19 12.09
C GLY A 122 16.12 13.59 12.38
N ALA A 123 16.89 14.61 11.99
CA ALA A 123 16.43 16.00 12.07
C ALA A 123 15.16 16.19 11.24
N ALA A 124 14.16 16.80 11.84
CA ALA A 124 12.88 17.09 11.21
C ALA A 124 13.04 18.05 10.00
N TYR A 125 12.11 17.97 9.06
CA TYR A 125 11.98 19.00 8.03
C TYR A 125 11.58 20.32 8.69
N PRO A 126 12.05 21.48 8.17
CA PRO A 126 11.71 22.78 8.74
C PRO A 126 10.20 22.96 8.90
N ALA A 127 9.75 23.38 10.06
CA ALA A 127 8.34 23.62 10.37
C ALA A 127 7.92 25.10 10.17
N THR A 128 8.85 25.96 9.75
CA THR A 128 8.62 27.39 9.52
C THR A 128 9.28 27.83 8.22
N GLY A 129 8.77 28.91 7.62
CA GLY A 129 9.26 29.44 6.36
C GLY A 129 8.39 29.09 5.17
N GLU A 130 8.83 29.46 3.98
CA GLU A 130 8.10 29.27 2.73
C GLU A 130 7.93 27.77 2.38
N PHE A 131 9.01 27.00 2.58
CA PHE A 131 9.06 25.56 2.29
C PHE A 131 8.99 24.72 3.58
N ALA A 132 8.01 25.06 4.42
CA ALA A 132 7.82 24.38 5.69
C ALA A 132 7.00 23.10 5.55
N TRP A 133 7.34 22.10 6.36
CA TRP A 133 6.50 20.93 6.57
C TRP A 133 5.17 21.34 7.22
N ARG A 134 4.05 20.97 6.60
CA ARG A 134 2.69 21.36 7.03
C ARG A 134 1.81 20.16 7.34
N GLY A 135 2.40 18.95 7.38
CA GLY A 135 1.67 17.71 7.62
C GLY A 135 1.00 17.64 9.01
N PRO A 136 0.43 16.50 9.33
CA PRO A 136 0.62 15.20 8.65
C PRO A 136 -0.05 15.14 7.27
N TYR A 137 0.62 14.53 6.30
CA TYR A 137 0.13 14.40 4.91
C TYR A 137 -0.59 13.08 4.67
N THR A 138 -0.39 12.09 5.54
CA THR A 138 -1.06 10.80 5.47
C THR A 138 -1.66 10.41 6.81
N GLY A 139 -2.79 9.72 6.77
CA GLY A 139 -3.31 8.96 7.90
C GLY A 139 -2.59 7.62 8.08
N GLU A 140 -3.12 6.75 8.92
CA GLU A 140 -2.59 5.40 9.08
C GLU A 140 -2.97 4.52 7.88
N ILE A 141 -1.99 4.25 7.01
CA ILE A 141 -2.06 3.19 6.00
C ILE A 141 -1.04 2.14 6.41
N SER A 142 -1.50 1.05 7.00
CA SER A 142 -0.63 0.10 7.67
C SER A 142 -0.07 -0.96 6.72
N TYR A 143 -0.95 -1.63 5.95
CA TYR A 143 -0.59 -2.71 5.03
C TYR A 143 -1.70 -2.91 3.99
N ASP A 144 -1.34 -3.59 2.91
CA ASP A 144 -2.25 -3.91 1.84
C ASP A 144 -3.29 -4.99 2.26
N PRO A 145 -4.34 -5.22 1.47
CA PRO A 145 -5.38 -6.20 1.78
C PRO A 145 -4.90 -7.64 1.96
N TRP A 146 -3.70 -7.95 1.48
CA TRP A 146 -3.08 -9.29 1.59
C TRP A 146 -2.07 -9.38 2.73
N GLY A 147 -1.86 -8.26 3.47
CA GLY A 147 -0.99 -8.21 4.65
C GLY A 147 0.46 -7.83 4.36
N SER A 148 0.79 -7.43 3.13
CA SER A 148 2.11 -6.95 2.76
C SER A 148 2.23 -5.44 2.92
N ARG A 149 3.46 -4.94 3.03
CA ARG A 149 3.75 -3.50 3.06
C ARG A 149 3.57 -2.89 1.68
N TYR A 150 3.02 -1.68 1.62
CA TYR A 150 3.21 -0.81 0.47
C TYR A 150 4.66 -0.34 0.42
N VAL A 151 5.21 -0.23 -0.77
CA VAL A 151 6.60 0.21 -1.00
C VAL A 151 6.67 1.27 -2.10
N CYS A 152 7.69 2.12 -2.01
CA CYS A 152 8.00 3.12 -3.04
C CYS A 152 9.50 3.09 -3.34
N ASN A 153 9.87 3.13 -4.62
CA ASN A 153 11.26 3.30 -5.07
C ASN A 153 11.71 4.76 -4.88
N ALA A 154 11.90 5.14 -3.63
CA ALA A 154 12.03 6.52 -3.17
C ALA A 154 13.17 7.29 -3.83
N ASN A 155 14.34 6.68 -4.05
CA ASN A 155 15.47 7.33 -4.71
C ASN A 155 15.19 7.73 -6.17
N LYS A 156 14.14 7.18 -6.80
CA LYS A 156 13.71 7.57 -8.16
C LYS A 156 12.89 8.88 -8.14
N LEU A 157 12.48 9.36 -6.97
CA LEU A 157 11.84 10.66 -6.81
C LEU A 157 12.82 11.83 -6.95
N LEU A 158 14.15 11.60 -6.86
CA LEU A 158 15.13 12.65 -7.08
C LEU A 158 14.88 13.41 -8.39
N PRO A 159 15.04 14.75 -8.40
CA PRO A 159 14.75 15.58 -9.59
C PRO A 159 15.52 15.16 -10.84
N ASN A 160 16.76 14.71 -10.69
CA ASN A 160 17.64 14.28 -11.77
C ASN A 160 17.47 12.80 -12.17
N ALA A 161 16.65 12.02 -11.43
CA ALA A 161 16.39 10.64 -11.80
C ALA A 161 15.48 10.56 -13.04
N ASN A 162 15.94 9.89 -14.09
CA ASN A 162 15.16 9.66 -15.32
C ASN A 162 14.39 8.33 -15.30
N ASN A 163 13.98 7.91 -14.12
CA ASN A 163 13.24 6.68 -13.91
C ASN A 163 11.82 6.98 -13.44
N ALA A 164 10.92 6.02 -13.66
CA ALA A 164 9.59 6.04 -13.08
C ALA A 164 9.66 5.82 -11.56
N ALA A 165 8.87 6.57 -10.82
CA ALA A 165 8.70 6.41 -9.38
C ALA A 165 7.27 5.97 -9.08
N TRP A 166 7.13 4.96 -8.24
CA TRP A 166 5.87 4.30 -7.91
C TRP A 166 5.66 4.19 -6.41
N VAL A 167 4.39 4.18 -6.02
CA VAL A 167 3.94 3.47 -4.82
C VAL A 167 3.26 2.20 -5.29
N LEU A 168 3.60 1.06 -4.71
CA LEU A 168 3.04 -0.22 -5.12
C LEU A 168 2.72 -1.15 -3.94
N SER A 169 1.75 -2.02 -4.17
CA SER A 169 1.47 -3.25 -3.43
C SER A 169 1.94 -4.44 -4.26
N ALA A 170 2.48 -5.44 -3.61
CA ALA A 170 2.90 -6.70 -4.25
C ALA A 170 1.72 -7.63 -4.61
N GLY A 171 0.47 -7.15 -4.51
CA GLY A 171 -0.70 -7.90 -4.92
C GLY A 171 -0.99 -9.18 -4.12
N PRO A 172 -1.91 -10.00 -4.63
CA PRO A 172 -2.33 -11.26 -4.00
C PRO A 172 -1.20 -12.27 -3.80
N ASN A 173 -0.22 -12.34 -4.71
CA ASN A 173 0.89 -13.28 -4.64
C ASN A 173 1.98 -12.84 -3.65
N LYS A 174 1.91 -11.60 -3.11
CA LYS A 174 2.84 -10.98 -2.15
C LYS A 174 4.29 -10.88 -2.65
N THR A 175 4.47 -10.84 -3.96
CA THR A 175 5.78 -10.83 -4.60
C THR A 175 5.86 -9.68 -5.60
N ILE A 176 6.81 -8.76 -5.41
CA ILE A 176 7.04 -7.65 -6.33
C ILE A 176 7.62 -8.19 -7.63
N GLU A 177 6.93 -7.93 -8.72
CA GLU A 177 7.30 -8.31 -10.09
C GLU A 177 7.58 -7.10 -10.98
N THR A 178 7.31 -5.90 -10.47
CA THR A 178 7.61 -4.62 -11.13
C THR A 178 9.10 -4.28 -10.96
N SER A 179 9.79 -4.01 -12.06
CA SER A 179 11.21 -3.63 -12.03
C SER A 179 11.40 -2.27 -11.33
N PHE A 180 12.43 -2.20 -10.47
CA PHE A 180 12.75 -1.04 -9.63
C PHE A 180 13.19 0.19 -10.44
N SER A 181 13.89 -0.06 -11.54
CA SER A 181 14.57 0.99 -12.33
C SER A 181 14.06 1.02 -13.76
N GLN A 182 12.85 1.48 -13.97
CA GLN A 182 12.27 1.60 -15.31
C GLN A 182 12.39 3.02 -15.86
N SER A 183 12.53 3.14 -17.19
CA SER A 183 12.48 4.44 -17.87
C SER A 183 11.11 5.10 -17.69
N ARG A 184 11.09 6.42 -17.55
CA ARG A 184 9.85 7.20 -17.48
C ARG A 184 9.02 7.17 -18.74
N SER A 185 9.63 6.91 -19.90
CA SER A 185 8.94 6.94 -21.19
C SER A 185 8.03 5.72 -21.42
N SER A 186 8.38 4.57 -20.88
CA SER A 186 7.63 3.33 -21.14
C SER A 186 7.67 2.39 -19.90
N PRO A 187 7.14 2.83 -18.76
CA PRO A 187 7.13 2.00 -17.57
C PRO A 187 5.99 0.98 -17.62
N THR A 188 6.24 -0.21 -17.09
CA THR A 188 5.26 -1.29 -17.03
C THR A 188 5.15 -1.82 -15.60
N ILE A 189 3.95 -2.20 -15.20
CA ILE A 189 3.68 -2.90 -13.95
C ILE A 189 3.83 -4.39 -14.23
N GLY A 190 4.54 -5.12 -13.38
CA GLY A 190 4.75 -6.56 -13.50
C GLY A 190 3.68 -7.36 -12.76
N GLY A 191 3.40 -8.57 -13.24
CA GLY A 191 2.55 -9.56 -12.58
C GLY A 191 1.19 -9.04 -12.15
N ASP A 192 0.86 -9.29 -10.89
CA ASP A 192 -0.34 -8.84 -10.20
C ASP A 192 -0.08 -7.66 -9.23
N ASP A 193 1.08 -7.00 -9.38
CA ASP A 193 1.39 -5.77 -8.64
C ASP A 193 0.35 -4.68 -8.92
N ILE A 194 -0.01 -3.93 -7.88
CA ILE A 194 -0.89 -2.77 -7.99
C ILE A 194 -0.07 -1.53 -7.67
N ALA A 195 0.07 -0.64 -8.65
CA ALA A 195 0.96 0.51 -8.51
C ALA A 195 0.31 1.80 -8.97
N PHE A 196 0.64 2.88 -8.26
CA PHE A 196 0.34 4.24 -8.69
C PHE A 196 1.63 5.00 -8.99
N ARG A 197 1.70 5.60 -10.19
CA ARG A 197 2.88 6.32 -10.65
C ARG A 197 2.87 7.76 -10.15
N ILE A 198 3.98 8.19 -9.54
CA ILE A 198 4.18 9.57 -9.07
C ILE A 198 4.89 10.40 -10.14
N LYS A 199 5.84 9.76 -10.87
CA LYS A 199 6.74 10.50 -11.77
C LYS A 199 7.07 9.66 -13.02
#